data_71ccbdc17c59b64f54b5debaf39b27f1
#
_entry.id   71ccbdc17c59b64f54b5debaf39b27f1
#
_cell.length_a   1.000
_cell.length_b   1.000
_cell.length_c   1.000
_cell.angle_alpha   90.00
_cell.angle_beta   90.00
_cell.angle_gamma   90.00
#
_symmetry.space_group_name_H-M   'P 1'
#
loop_
_entity.id
_entity.type
_entity.pdbx_description
1 polymer ?
#
loop_
_entity_poly.entity_id
_entity_poly.type
_entity_poly.pdbx_seq_one_letter_code
_entity_poly.pdbx_strand_id
1 'polypeptide(L)'
;MPRCQNEARSFWHKDIYPNQVWLDGLYMGLPFYLEYETRYNDRKNYSDIFGQFKFVIENMRNPVNGLYFHAMDTSREAFWCDKVTGLSQHSWLRAIGWYTMALIDTLDQVDNKDHKYDAECKMLEDAFKDLVDSMLKYQDESGMWYQVVNYGGMDKNYLETSGSSIMAYALLKAVRLGYLSDDYAQLSLIHI
;
A
#
# COMPACT_ATOMS: atom_id res chain seq x y z
N MET A 1 10.33 9.61 19.77
CA MET A 1 10.61 8.28 20.32
C MET A 1 10.97 7.36 19.15
N PRO A 2 11.97 6.48 19.26
CA PRO A 2 12.22 5.52 18.22
C PRO A 2 10.99 4.61 18.10
N ARG A 3 10.49 4.43 16.88
CA ARG A 3 9.42 3.47 16.60
C ARG A 3 9.97 2.05 16.77
N CYS A 4 9.16 1.16 17.35
CA CYS A 4 9.53 -0.24 17.40
C CYS A 4 9.63 -0.80 15.97
N GLN A 5 10.72 -1.46 15.67
CA GLN A 5 11.03 -2.03 14.36
C GLN A 5 11.40 -3.51 14.52
N ASN A 6 11.14 -4.31 13.49
CA ASN A 6 11.65 -5.67 13.40
C ASN A 6 13.14 -5.68 12.99
N GLU A 7 13.73 -6.87 12.87
CA GLU A 7 15.14 -7.03 12.45
C GLU A 7 15.42 -6.43 11.06
N ALA A 8 14.43 -6.42 10.17
CA ALA A 8 14.51 -5.78 8.86
C ALA A 8 14.25 -4.26 8.90
N ARG A 9 14.15 -3.68 10.09
CA ARG A 9 13.86 -2.26 10.35
C ARG A 9 12.49 -1.79 9.88
N SER A 10 11.55 -2.68 9.56
CA SER A 10 10.17 -2.30 9.31
C SER A 10 9.43 -1.97 10.60
N PHE A 11 8.63 -0.91 10.56
CA PHE A 11 7.86 -0.48 11.72
C PHE A 11 6.77 -1.51 12.05
N TRP A 12 6.63 -1.82 13.34
CA TRP A 12 5.46 -2.53 13.82
C TRP A 12 4.20 -1.68 13.61
N HIS A 13 3.12 -2.34 13.27
CA HIS A 13 1.83 -1.65 13.12
C HIS A 13 1.42 -0.93 14.41
N LYS A 14 1.57 -1.59 15.56
CA LYS A 14 1.34 -1.05 16.92
C LYS A 14 2.28 -1.73 17.92
N ASP A 15 2.57 -1.05 19.02
CA ASP A 15 3.40 -1.61 20.11
C ASP A 15 2.83 -2.91 20.69
N ILE A 16 1.49 -3.04 20.74
CA ILE A 16 0.81 -4.26 21.20
C ILE A 16 0.84 -5.41 20.18
N TYR A 17 1.32 -5.17 18.97
CA TYR A 17 1.49 -6.16 17.90
C TYR A 17 2.95 -6.21 17.47
N PRO A 18 3.86 -6.72 18.35
CA PRO A 18 5.27 -6.76 18.03
C PRO A 18 5.52 -7.61 16.77
N ASN A 19 6.51 -7.21 16.00
CA ASN A 19 6.93 -7.87 14.74
C ASN A 19 5.89 -7.87 13.60
N GLN A 20 4.72 -7.29 13.78
CA GLN A 20 3.67 -7.28 12.76
C GLN A 20 3.75 -6.02 11.89
N VAL A 21 3.92 -6.21 10.60
CA VAL A 21 3.85 -5.17 9.57
C VAL A 21 2.52 -5.29 8.85
N TRP A 22 1.73 -4.23 8.87
CA TRP A 22 0.42 -4.16 8.19
C TRP A 22 0.45 -3.06 7.15
N LEU A 23 -0.20 -3.28 6.01
CA LEU A 23 -0.29 -2.28 4.94
C LEU A 23 -0.84 -0.94 5.43
N ASP A 24 -1.83 -0.99 6.33
CA ASP A 24 -2.44 0.19 6.97
C ASP A 24 -1.39 1.10 7.63
N GLY A 25 -0.40 0.49 8.27
CA GLY A 25 0.65 1.21 8.99
C GLY A 25 1.51 2.10 8.09
N LEU A 26 1.64 1.75 6.82
CA LEU A 26 2.40 2.56 5.87
C LEU A 26 1.71 3.90 5.63
N TYR A 27 0.39 3.89 5.40
CA TYR A 27 -0.36 5.14 5.23
C TYR A 27 -0.39 5.98 6.51
N MET A 28 -0.63 5.34 7.65
CA MET A 28 -0.74 6.04 8.94
C MET A 28 0.56 6.74 9.36
N GLY A 29 1.70 6.31 8.83
CA GLY A 29 3.00 6.84 9.24
C GLY A 29 3.80 7.54 8.16
N LEU A 30 3.87 6.98 6.96
CA LEU A 30 4.90 7.37 6.00
C LEU A 30 4.65 8.71 5.30
N PRO A 31 3.45 9.06 4.81
CA PRO A 31 3.23 10.38 4.24
C PRO A 31 3.50 11.51 5.24
N PHE A 32 3.06 11.35 6.49
CA PHE A 32 3.36 12.33 7.54
C PHE A 32 4.88 12.39 7.85
N TYR A 33 5.54 11.23 7.93
CA TYR A 33 6.97 11.16 8.19
C TYR A 33 7.76 11.82 7.05
N LEU A 34 7.37 11.58 5.80
CA LEU A 34 7.98 12.21 4.64
C LEU A 34 7.82 13.73 4.66
N GLU A 35 6.62 14.23 4.95
CA GLU A 35 6.37 15.67 5.04
C GLU A 35 7.18 16.32 6.15
N TYR A 36 7.29 15.68 7.31
CA TYR A 36 8.12 16.14 8.39
C TYR A 36 9.60 16.21 7.98
N GLU A 37 10.13 15.15 7.37
CA GLU A 37 11.51 15.09 6.90
C GLU A 37 11.81 16.15 5.84
N THR A 38 10.85 16.39 4.94
CA THR A 38 10.95 17.42 3.90
C THR A 38 11.02 18.82 4.50
N ARG A 39 10.13 19.13 5.45
CA ARG A 39 9.97 20.50 5.97
C ARG A 39 10.92 20.84 7.10
N TYR A 40 11.31 19.88 7.92
CA TYR A 40 11.95 20.18 9.20
C TYR A 40 13.25 19.43 9.45
N ASN A 41 13.62 18.44 8.63
CA ASN A 41 14.77 17.58 8.90
C ASN A 41 15.69 17.36 7.69
N ASP A 42 15.56 18.18 6.67
CA ASP A 42 16.45 18.18 5.50
C ASP A 42 16.55 16.79 4.82
N ARG A 43 15.44 16.05 4.78
CA ARG A 43 15.31 14.72 4.16
C ARG A 43 16.26 13.65 4.72
N LYS A 44 16.75 13.80 5.95
CA LYS A 44 17.78 12.91 6.54
C LYS A 44 17.36 11.45 6.62
N ASN A 45 16.07 11.20 6.83
CA ASN A 45 15.54 9.84 7.01
C ASN A 45 14.69 9.36 5.83
N TYR A 46 14.82 9.96 4.65
CA TYR A 46 14.13 9.47 3.44
C TYR A 46 14.44 8.01 3.14
N SER A 47 15.70 7.59 3.33
CA SER A 47 16.09 6.17 3.14
C SER A 47 15.34 5.21 4.05
N ASP A 48 14.97 5.63 5.27
CA ASP A 48 14.15 4.81 6.16
C ASP A 48 12.72 4.70 5.63
N ILE A 49 12.13 5.80 5.16
CA ILE A 49 10.80 5.83 4.56
C ILE A 49 10.71 4.92 3.34
N PHE A 50 11.63 5.06 2.39
CA PHE A 50 11.68 4.19 1.22
C PHE A 50 11.96 2.74 1.59
N GLY A 51 12.75 2.50 2.64
CA GLY A 51 13.00 1.16 3.18
C GLY A 51 11.73 0.45 3.66
N GLN A 52 10.77 1.19 4.26
CA GLN A 52 9.47 0.63 4.67
C GLN A 52 8.66 0.15 3.45
N PHE A 53 8.59 0.94 2.39
CA PHE A 53 7.92 0.53 1.16
C PHE A 53 8.62 -0.66 0.49
N LYS A 54 9.95 -0.61 0.39
CA LYS A 54 10.75 -1.68 -0.19
C LYS A 54 10.51 -3.01 0.52
N PHE A 55 10.47 -3.00 1.85
CA PHE A 55 10.17 -4.21 2.63
C PHE A 55 8.83 -4.82 2.23
N VAL A 56 7.77 -4.02 2.11
CA VAL A 56 6.44 -4.49 1.73
C VAL A 56 6.42 -5.02 0.29
N ILE A 57 7.07 -4.32 -0.64
CA ILE A 57 7.17 -4.73 -2.05
C ILE A 57 7.83 -6.11 -2.17
N GLU A 58 8.91 -6.32 -1.44
CA GLU A 58 9.71 -7.56 -1.53
C GLU A 58 9.10 -8.73 -0.78
N ASN A 59 8.35 -8.49 0.31
CA ASN A 59 7.93 -9.56 1.22
C ASN A 59 6.41 -9.81 1.28
N MET A 60 5.58 -8.84 0.87
CA MET A 60 4.13 -8.96 1.07
C MET A 60 3.33 -9.04 -0.24
N ARG A 61 3.99 -8.97 -1.40
CA ARG A 61 3.32 -9.13 -2.70
C ARG A 61 3.08 -10.61 -3.01
N ASN A 62 1.87 -10.95 -3.42
CA ASN A 62 1.55 -12.27 -3.93
C ASN A 62 2.04 -12.42 -5.38
N PRO A 63 3.02 -13.28 -5.66
CA PRO A 63 3.60 -13.38 -7.01
C PRO A 63 2.63 -14.00 -8.04
N VAL A 64 1.55 -14.66 -7.59
CA VAL A 64 0.60 -15.34 -8.47
C VAL A 64 -0.42 -14.36 -9.05
N ASN A 65 -0.93 -13.43 -8.24
CA ASN A 65 -2.01 -12.54 -8.64
C ASN A 65 -1.65 -11.05 -8.60
N GLY A 66 -0.47 -10.71 -8.09
CA GLY A 66 0.01 -9.33 -8.00
C GLY A 66 -0.59 -8.49 -6.86
N LEU A 67 -1.57 -9.02 -6.13
CA LEU A 67 -2.13 -8.37 -4.96
C LEU A 67 -1.17 -8.43 -3.77
N TYR A 68 -1.46 -7.67 -2.73
CA TYR A 68 -0.68 -7.71 -1.48
C TYR A 68 -1.48 -8.40 -0.37
N PHE A 69 -0.79 -9.20 0.43
CA PHE A 69 -1.30 -9.68 1.71
C PHE A 69 -1.39 -8.51 2.68
N HIS A 70 -2.47 -8.45 3.50
CA HIS A 70 -2.71 -7.28 4.33
C HIS A 70 -1.74 -7.12 5.50
N ALA A 71 -1.15 -8.21 5.97
CA ALA A 71 -0.24 -8.21 7.11
C ALA A 71 0.81 -9.31 7.00
N MET A 72 1.94 -9.07 7.66
CA MET A 72 3.01 -10.04 7.87
C MET A 72 3.45 -10.00 9.33
N ASP A 73 3.58 -11.15 9.96
CA ASP A 73 4.28 -11.31 11.23
C ASP A 73 5.67 -11.89 10.99
N THR A 74 6.71 -11.08 11.16
CA THR A 74 8.09 -11.49 10.89
C THR A 74 8.61 -12.50 11.93
N SER A 75 7.99 -12.59 13.11
CA SER A 75 8.26 -13.67 14.09
C SER A 75 7.56 -14.98 13.75
N ARG A 76 6.50 -14.95 12.91
CA ARG A 76 5.67 -16.11 12.53
C ARG A 76 4.90 -16.75 13.69
N GLU A 77 4.72 -16.02 14.79
CA GLU A 77 4.07 -16.52 15.98
C GLU A 77 2.56 -16.22 16.02
N ALA A 78 2.11 -15.16 15.34
CA ALA A 78 0.71 -14.78 15.32
C ALA A 78 -0.18 -15.93 14.83
N PHE A 79 -1.35 -16.12 15.45
CA PHE A 79 -2.25 -17.24 15.14
C PHE A 79 -2.82 -17.20 13.72
N TRP A 80 -2.89 -16.03 13.12
CA TRP A 80 -3.46 -15.78 11.80
C TRP A 80 -2.46 -15.92 10.66
N CYS A 81 -1.15 -15.92 10.94
CA CYS A 81 -0.14 -15.94 9.89
C CYS A 81 0.24 -17.37 9.47
N ASP A 82 0.65 -17.51 8.22
CA ASP A 82 1.32 -18.70 7.73
C ASP A 82 2.66 -18.88 8.44
N LYS A 83 2.92 -20.07 8.95
CA LYS A 83 4.09 -20.34 9.80
C LYS A 83 5.42 -20.44 9.04
N VAL A 84 5.37 -20.52 7.71
CA VAL A 84 6.58 -20.53 6.86
C VAL A 84 6.91 -19.14 6.37
N THR A 85 5.92 -18.39 5.91
CA THR A 85 6.11 -17.07 5.29
C THR A 85 5.88 -15.90 6.26
N GLY A 86 5.07 -16.08 7.30
CA GLY A 86 4.61 -15.02 8.18
C GLY A 86 3.44 -14.20 7.61
N LEU A 87 3.01 -14.48 6.39
CA LEU A 87 1.98 -13.70 5.70
C LEU A 87 0.57 -14.03 6.19
N SER A 88 -0.32 -13.06 6.12
CA SER A 88 -1.76 -13.28 6.27
C SER A 88 -2.32 -14.07 5.09
N GLN A 89 -3.53 -14.65 5.25
CA GLN A 89 -4.11 -15.55 4.25
C GLN A 89 -4.76 -14.81 3.06
N HIS A 90 -5.19 -13.56 3.26
CA HIS A 90 -6.07 -12.88 2.31
C HIS A 90 -5.56 -11.49 1.92
N SER A 91 -5.98 -11.06 0.73
CA SER A 91 -5.83 -9.70 0.22
C SER A 91 -7.08 -8.89 0.59
N TRP A 92 -7.01 -8.14 1.68
CA TRP A 92 -8.12 -7.35 2.20
C TRP A 92 -8.15 -5.97 1.54
N LEU A 93 -9.27 -5.62 0.91
CA LEU A 93 -9.44 -4.41 0.10
C LEU A 93 -9.02 -3.13 0.83
N ARG A 94 -9.49 -2.90 2.04
CA ARG A 94 -9.21 -1.66 2.77
C ARG A 94 -7.72 -1.50 3.09
N ALA A 95 -7.02 -2.58 3.43
CA ALA A 95 -5.59 -2.55 3.67
C ALA A 95 -4.81 -2.24 2.37
N ILE A 96 -5.19 -2.88 1.24
CA ILE A 96 -4.64 -2.55 -0.08
C ILE A 96 -4.91 -1.08 -0.42
N GLY A 97 -6.11 -0.58 -0.17
CA GLY A 97 -6.45 0.83 -0.37
C GLY A 97 -5.52 1.76 0.39
N TRP A 98 -5.31 1.54 1.70
CA TRP A 98 -4.36 2.32 2.50
C TRP A 98 -2.95 2.30 1.91
N TYR A 99 -2.49 1.14 1.46
CA TYR A 99 -1.18 1.02 0.84
C TYR A 99 -1.10 1.79 -0.49
N THR A 100 -2.14 1.69 -1.31
CA THR A 100 -2.24 2.43 -2.59
C THR A 100 -2.21 3.94 -2.35
N MET A 101 -2.94 4.43 -1.34
CA MET A 101 -2.86 5.84 -0.92
C MET A 101 -1.46 6.21 -0.43
N ALA A 102 -0.83 5.36 0.38
CA ALA A 102 0.53 5.62 0.87
C ALA A 102 1.52 5.80 -0.29
N LEU A 103 1.43 4.97 -1.32
CA LEU A 103 2.29 5.07 -2.50
C LEU A 103 2.07 6.39 -3.24
N ILE A 104 0.83 6.72 -3.61
CA ILE A 104 0.55 7.91 -4.41
C ILE A 104 0.74 9.21 -3.64
N ASP A 105 0.44 9.23 -2.33
CA ASP A 105 0.63 10.40 -1.51
C ASP A 105 2.12 10.66 -1.24
N THR A 106 2.91 9.60 -1.10
CA THR A 106 4.38 9.72 -1.01
C THR A 106 4.97 10.25 -2.30
N LEU A 107 4.54 9.74 -3.46
CA LEU A 107 4.98 10.23 -4.78
C LEU A 107 4.62 11.70 -5.02
N ASP A 108 3.45 12.15 -4.53
CA ASP A 108 3.02 13.56 -4.64
C ASP A 108 3.86 14.50 -3.77
N GLN A 109 4.32 14.03 -2.60
CA GLN A 109 4.95 14.87 -1.58
C GLN A 109 6.48 14.81 -1.56
N VAL A 110 7.07 13.81 -2.22
CA VAL A 110 8.52 13.65 -2.19
C VAL A 110 9.25 14.84 -2.83
N ASP A 111 10.17 15.44 -2.09
CA ASP A 111 11.07 16.45 -2.63
C ASP A 111 12.27 15.78 -3.30
N ASN A 112 12.18 15.63 -4.62
CA ASN A 112 13.22 15.01 -5.47
C ASN A 112 13.68 15.94 -6.59
N LYS A 113 13.68 17.25 -6.37
CA LYS A 113 14.10 18.24 -7.39
C LYS A 113 15.57 18.12 -7.78
N ASP A 114 16.38 17.55 -6.92
CA ASP A 114 17.80 17.28 -7.12
C ASP A 114 18.07 15.90 -7.72
N HIS A 115 17.05 15.15 -8.09
CA HIS A 115 17.12 13.81 -8.68
C HIS A 115 17.85 12.74 -7.84
N LYS A 116 18.00 13.00 -6.55
CA LYS A 116 18.73 12.12 -5.64
C LYS A 116 17.99 10.80 -5.37
N TYR A 117 16.66 10.83 -5.48
CA TYR A 117 15.77 9.70 -5.13
C TYR A 117 15.02 9.15 -6.36
N ASP A 118 15.57 9.31 -7.57
CA ASP A 118 14.91 8.85 -8.80
C ASP A 118 14.64 7.34 -8.78
N ALA A 119 15.58 6.55 -8.26
CA ALA A 119 15.41 5.09 -8.19
C ALA A 119 14.30 4.69 -7.21
N GLU A 120 14.22 5.35 -6.06
CA GLU A 120 13.18 5.10 -5.06
C GLU A 120 11.81 5.57 -5.55
N CYS A 121 11.73 6.74 -6.17
CA CYS A 121 10.50 7.22 -6.79
C CYS A 121 10.02 6.25 -7.88
N LYS A 122 10.93 5.78 -8.73
CA LYS A 122 10.61 4.77 -9.75
C LYS A 122 10.12 3.46 -9.15
N MET A 123 10.73 2.99 -8.07
CA MET A 123 10.28 1.80 -7.33
C MET A 123 8.85 1.95 -6.81
N LEU A 124 8.50 3.11 -6.23
CA LEU A 124 7.14 3.38 -5.76
C LEU A 124 6.14 3.48 -6.91
N GLU A 125 6.51 4.15 -8.00
CA GLU A 125 5.69 4.27 -9.20
C GLU A 125 5.39 2.91 -9.81
N ASP A 126 6.40 2.05 -9.97
CA ASP A 126 6.24 0.71 -10.50
C ASP A 126 5.35 -0.15 -9.60
N ALA A 127 5.57 -0.11 -8.28
CA ALA A 127 4.74 -0.82 -7.33
C ALA A 127 3.27 -0.35 -7.36
N PHE A 128 3.05 0.96 -7.51
CA PHE A 128 1.71 1.53 -7.64
C PHE A 128 1.02 1.05 -8.92
N LYS A 129 1.67 1.15 -10.07
CA LYS A 129 1.13 0.73 -11.37
C LYS A 129 0.83 -0.76 -11.40
N ASP A 130 1.77 -1.59 -10.98
CA ASP A 130 1.60 -3.05 -10.90
C ASP A 130 0.42 -3.45 -9.99
N LEU A 131 0.25 -2.74 -8.87
CA LEU A 131 -0.88 -2.98 -7.96
C LEU A 131 -2.20 -2.56 -8.59
N VAL A 132 -2.27 -1.38 -9.22
CA VAL A 132 -3.47 -0.90 -9.92
C VAL A 132 -3.88 -1.90 -11.01
N ASP A 133 -2.95 -2.33 -11.86
CA ASP A 133 -3.23 -3.30 -12.92
C ASP A 133 -3.70 -4.65 -12.38
N SER A 134 -3.21 -5.04 -11.20
CA SER A 134 -3.65 -6.25 -10.52
C SER A 134 -5.06 -6.09 -9.94
N MET A 135 -5.36 -4.93 -9.34
CA MET A 135 -6.67 -4.63 -8.76
C MET A 135 -7.78 -4.57 -9.81
N LEU A 136 -7.51 -4.00 -10.98
CA LEU A 136 -8.50 -3.89 -12.07
C LEU A 136 -8.99 -5.24 -12.57
N LYS A 137 -8.21 -6.31 -12.45
CA LYS A 137 -8.63 -7.68 -12.80
C LYS A 137 -9.75 -8.23 -11.91
N TYR A 138 -9.95 -7.61 -10.74
CA TYR A 138 -10.92 -8.02 -9.72
C TYR A 138 -12.02 -6.97 -9.49
N GLN A 139 -12.06 -5.92 -10.32
CA GLN A 139 -13.12 -4.92 -10.25
C GLN A 139 -14.44 -5.53 -10.70
N ASP A 140 -15.48 -5.36 -9.90
CA ASP A 140 -16.84 -5.75 -10.24
C ASP A 140 -17.43 -4.81 -11.31
N GLU A 141 -18.43 -5.30 -12.10
CA GLU A 141 -19.12 -4.47 -13.11
C GLU A 141 -19.75 -3.20 -12.53
N SER A 142 -20.01 -3.16 -11.21
CA SER A 142 -20.40 -1.96 -10.48
C SER A 142 -19.30 -0.93 -10.31
N GLY A 143 -18.05 -1.22 -10.70
CA GLY A 143 -16.87 -0.38 -10.45
C GLY A 143 -16.30 -0.51 -9.04
N MET A 144 -16.93 -1.27 -8.16
CA MET A 144 -16.45 -1.53 -6.80
C MET A 144 -15.59 -2.79 -6.73
N TRP A 145 -15.01 -3.02 -5.56
CA TRP A 145 -14.28 -4.25 -5.22
C TRP A 145 -14.89 -4.94 -4.01
N TYR A 146 -14.73 -6.26 -3.98
CA TYR A 146 -15.12 -7.07 -2.83
C TYR A 146 -14.17 -6.88 -1.65
N GLN A 147 -14.67 -7.08 -0.42
CA GLN A 147 -13.89 -6.95 0.82
C GLN A 147 -12.63 -7.82 0.81
N VAL A 148 -12.72 -9.08 0.37
CA VAL A 148 -11.58 -9.94 0.04
C VAL A 148 -11.49 -9.98 -1.47
N VAL A 149 -10.50 -9.26 -2.01
CA VAL A 149 -10.44 -8.82 -3.41
C VAL A 149 -10.56 -9.98 -4.40
N ASN A 150 -9.80 -11.04 -4.19
CA ASN A 150 -9.72 -12.18 -5.11
C ASN A 150 -10.77 -13.28 -4.87
N TYR A 151 -11.78 -13.02 -4.04
CA TYR A 151 -12.86 -13.94 -3.73
C TYR A 151 -14.24 -13.37 -4.08
N GLY A 152 -14.33 -12.62 -5.18
CA GLY A 152 -15.60 -12.08 -5.67
C GLY A 152 -16.67 -13.17 -5.83
N GLY A 153 -17.91 -12.88 -5.41
CA GLY A 153 -19.04 -13.77 -5.50
C GLY A 153 -19.09 -14.90 -4.46
N MET A 154 -18.12 -15.04 -3.57
CA MET A 154 -18.20 -16.01 -2.48
C MET A 154 -19.20 -15.56 -1.41
N ASP A 155 -19.86 -16.56 -0.78
CA ASP A 155 -20.80 -16.31 0.33
C ASP A 155 -20.16 -15.42 1.41
N LYS A 156 -20.93 -14.43 1.88
CA LYS A 156 -20.50 -13.42 2.88
C LYS A 156 -19.37 -12.47 2.48
N ASN A 157 -18.85 -12.56 1.26
CA ASN A 157 -17.97 -11.57 0.71
C ASN A 157 -18.80 -10.53 -0.08
N TYR A 158 -18.70 -9.28 0.27
CA TYR A 158 -19.55 -8.19 -0.25
C TYR A 158 -18.71 -7.08 -0.89
N LEU A 159 -19.34 -6.31 -1.77
CA LEU A 159 -18.75 -5.08 -2.32
C LEU A 159 -18.54 -4.06 -1.20
N GLU A 160 -17.31 -3.62 -1.01
CA GLU A 160 -16.92 -2.84 0.14
C GLU A 160 -16.66 -1.38 -0.24
N THR A 161 -17.50 -0.47 0.30
CA THR A 161 -17.54 0.92 -0.10
C THR A 161 -16.28 1.70 0.30
N SER A 162 -15.76 1.50 1.51
CA SER A 162 -14.65 2.32 2.00
C SER A 162 -13.36 2.07 1.23
N GLY A 163 -13.01 0.80 1.01
CA GLY A 163 -11.84 0.45 0.21
C GLY A 163 -11.99 0.83 -1.26
N SER A 164 -13.19 0.68 -1.83
CA SER A 164 -13.47 1.11 -3.20
C SER A 164 -13.33 2.63 -3.36
N SER A 165 -13.80 3.42 -2.38
CA SER A 165 -13.63 4.88 -2.38
C SER A 165 -12.15 5.30 -2.25
N ILE A 166 -11.38 4.58 -1.44
CA ILE A 166 -9.93 4.80 -1.32
C ILE A 166 -9.24 4.51 -2.66
N MET A 167 -9.59 3.43 -3.33
CA MET A 167 -9.05 3.11 -4.65
C MET A 167 -9.41 4.18 -5.68
N ALA A 168 -10.67 4.65 -5.70
CA ALA A 168 -11.10 5.76 -6.57
C ALA A 168 -10.27 7.03 -6.33
N TYR A 169 -10.04 7.41 -5.07
CA TYR A 169 -9.16 8.53 -4.72
C TYR A 169 -7.75 8.35 -5.31
N ALA A 170 -7.15 7.18 -5.10
CA ALA A 170 -5.79 6.91 -5.54
C ALA A 170 -5.66 6.97 -7.08
N LEU A 171 -6.62 6.39 -7.81
CA LEU A 171 -6.66 6.42 -9.27
C LEU A 171 -6.79 7.86 -9.80
N LEU A 172 -7.76 8.62 -9.28
CA LEU A 172 -7.96 10.03 -9.69
C LEU A 172 -6.76 10.90 -9.38
N LYS A 173 -6.12 10.69 -8.23
CA LYS A 173 -4.89 11.40 -7.87
C LYS A 173 -3.74 11.05 -8.80
N ALA A 174 -3.58 9.78 -9.16
CA ALA A 174 -2.53 9.32 -10.06
C ALA A 174 -2.71 9.87 -11.49
N VAL A 175 -3.95 9.94 -11.98
CA VAL A 175 -4.26 10.60 -13.27
C VAL A 175 -3.90 12.08 -13.20
N ARG A 176 -4.32 12.80 -12.16
CA ARG A 176 -4.01 14.22 -11.96
C ARG A 176 -2.50 14.49 -11.93
N LEU A 177 -1.72 13.58 -11.38
CA LEU A 177 -0.26 13.70 -11.28
C LEU A 177 0.48 13.18 -12.52
N GLY A 178 -0.22 12.60 -13.49
CA GLY A 178 0.36 12.08 -14.72
C GLY A 178 1.02 10.70 -14.61
N TYR A 179 0.77 9.98 -13.52
CA TYR A 179 1.24 8.60 -13.36
C TYR A 179 0.39 7.59 -14.13
N LEU A 180 -0.89 7.88 -14.32
CA LEU A 180 -1.86 7.09 -15.09
C LEU A 180 -2.48 7.95 -16.18
N SER A 181 -2.97 7.30 -17.26
CA SER A 181 -3.71 7.98 -18.33
C SER A 181 -5.15 8.31 -17.90
N ASP A 182 -5.80 9.24 -18.65
CA ASP A 182 -7.16 9.68 -18.36
C ASP A 182 -8.20 8.54 -18.38
N ASP A 183 -7.93 7.44 -19.08
CA ASP A 183 -8.83 6.28 -19.11
C ASP A 183 -9.09 5.69 -17.71
N TYR A 184 -8.11 5.76 -16.83
CA TYR A 184 -8.24 5.28 -15.44
C TYR A 184 -9.20 6.13 -14.61
N ALA A 185 -9.40 7.42 -14.97
CA ALA A 185 -10.37 8.27 -14.29
C ALA A 185 -11.81 7.75 -14.49
N GLN A 186 -12.12 7.25 -15.68
CA GLN A 186 -13.46 6.69 -15.97
C GLN A 186 -13.71 5.42 -15.15
N LEU A 187 -12.70 4.56 -14.99
CA LEU A 187 -12.81 3.34 -14.17
C LEU A 187 -13.06 3.63 -12.69
N SER A 188 -12.61 4.78 -12.19
CA SER A 188 -12.79 5.19 -10.80
C SER A 188 -14.13 5.84 -10.50
N LEU A 189 -14.82 6.38 -11.54
CA LEU A 189 -16.04 7.19 -11.39
C LEU A 189 -17.33 6.43 -11.63
N ILE A 190 -17.26 5.14 -11.97
CA ILE A 190 -18.44 4.42 -12.48
C ILE A 190 -19.60 4.41 -11.49
N HIS A 191 -19.43 4.69 -10.18
CA HIS A 191 -20.50 4.61 -9.19
C HIS A 191 -20.36 5.50 -7.93
N ILE A 192 -19.87 6.72 -8.09
CA ILE A 192 -20.03 7.73 -7.02
C ILE A 192 -21.19 8.64 -7.34
#